data_38e3bcd269028cb5bc30aca07329f444
#
_entry.id   38e3bcd269028cb5bc30aca07329f444
#
_cell.length_a   1.000
_cell.length_b   1.000
_cell.length_c   1.000
_cell.angle_alpha   90.00
_cell.angle_beta   90.00
_cell.angle_gamma   90.00
#
_symmetry.space_group_name_H-M   'P 1'
#
loop_
_entity.id
_entity.type
_entity.pdbx_description
1 polymer ?
#
loop_
_entity_poly.entity_id
_entity_poly.type
_entity_poly.pdbx_seq_one_letter_code
_entity_poly.pdbx_strand_id
1 'polypeptide(L)'
;EKPYGMILVTGPTGSGKTVSLYTGLNILNSGDRNISTAEDPAEIVVPGINQVNVNPKVGLSFANALRAFLRQDPDVIMVGEIRDLETAEIAIKAAQTGHLVLSTLHTNDAPQTLTRMVNMGVPAYNIASSVSLIIAQRLARRLCNNCRTPENIPDEELRREGFTEDDLAGSPKIFKAVGCDQCTNGYKGRVGIYQVMEVSEAMGRIIMEGGNAMDIADQARKEGIDDLRRSGLKKVLAGVTSLEEINRVTKD
;
A
#
# COMPACT_ATOMS: atom_id res chain seq x y z
N GLU A 1 -17.04 -3.19 -6.40
CA GLU A 1 -16.40 -4.03 -5.37
C GLU A 1 -16.22 -5.43 -5.94
N LYS A 2 -14.97 -5.94 -5.95
CA LYS A 2 -14.72 -7.35 -6.29
C LYS A 2 -15.07 -8.18 -5.05
N PRO A 3 -15.90 -9.22 -5.16
CA PRO A 3 -16.31 -10.03 -4.01
C PRO A 3 -15.21 -10.97 -3.49
N TYR A 4 -14.20 -11.24 -4.31
CA TYR A 4 -13.07 -12.13 -4.01
C TYR A 4 -11.80 -11.65 -4.71
N GLY A 5 -10.68 -12.24 -4.35
CA GLY A 5 -9.36 -11.88 -4.85
C GLY A 5 -8.44 -11.42 -3.73
N MET A 6 -7.24 -10.96 -4.08
CA MET A 6 -6.24 -10.53 -3.11
C MET A 6 -5.94 -9.05 -3.25
N ILE A 7 -5.98 -8.34 -2.12
CA ILE A 7 -5.55 -6.94 -1.98
C ILE A 7 -4.30 -6.92 -1.12
N LEU A 8 -3.23 -6.31 -1.63
CA LEU A 8 -1.96 -6.19 -0.94
C LEU A 8 -1.67 -4.74 -0.57
N VAL A 9 -1.34 -4.50 0.70
CA VAL A 9 -0.84 -3.20 1.15
C VAL A 9 0.66 -3.33 1.40
N THR A 10 1.46 -2.51 0.75
CA THR A 10 2.92 -2.61 0.81
C THR A 10 3.58 -1.30 1.24
N GLY A 11 4.79 -1.40 1.71
CA GLY A 11 5.60 -0.27 2.18
C GLY A 11 6.52 -0.66 3.34
N PRO A 12 7.47 0.20 3.72
CA PRO A 12 8.35 -0.05 4.84
C PRO A 12 7.62 -0.07 6.18
N THR A 13 8.34 -0.46 7.22
CA THR A 13 7.85 -0.35 8.60
C THR A 13 7.50 1.11 8.90
N GLY A 14 6.37 1.32 9.57
CA GLY A 14 5.89 2.66 9.90
C GLY A 14 5.21 3.43 8.76
N SER A 15 4.98 2.83 7.59
CA SER A 15 4.22 3.47 6.50
C SER A 15 2.70 3.52 6.73
N GLY A 16 2.20 2.88 7.80
CA GLY A 16 0.78 2.90 8.16
C GLY A 16 -0.05 1.77 7.56
N LYS A 17 0.58 0.67 7.07
CA LYS A 17 -0.12 -0.47 6.47
C LYS A 17 -1.22 -1.05 7.36
N THR A 18 -0.94 -1.25 8.64
CA THR A 18 -1.89 -1.76 9.62
C THR A 18 -3.15 -0.89 9.69
N VAL A 19 -2.98 0.44 9.76
CA VAL A 19 -4.12 1.37 9.79
C VAL A 19 -4.96 1.28 8.52
N SER A 20 -4.33 1.14 7.35
CA SER A 20 -5.04 0.98 6.07
C SER A 20 -5.81 -0.34 6.02
N LEU A 21 -5.22 -1.45 6.50
CA LEU A 21 -5.90 -2.74 6.59
C LEU A 21 -7.10 -2.69 7.54
N TYR A 22 -6.93 -2.14 8.75
CA TYR A 22 -8.04 -2.00 9.70
C TYR A 22 -9.14 -1.06 9.17
N THR A 23 -8.79 -0.02 8.42
CA THR A 23 -9.78 0.83 7.75
C THR A 23 -10.58 0.01 6.73
N GLY A 24 -9.89 -0.81 5.92
CA GLY A 24 -10.54 -1.74 4.99
C GLY A 24 -11.44 -2.75 5.70
N LEU A 25 -10.96 -3.37 6.78
CA LEU A 25 -11.75 -4.31 7.58
C LEU A 25 -13.00 -3.64 8.17
N ASN A 26 -12.88 -2.43 8.71
CA ASN A 26 -14.04 -1.70 9.25
C ASN A 26 -15.10 -1.38 8.18
N ILE A 27 -14.68 -1.08 6.94
CA ILE A 27 -15.60 -0.85 5.82
C ILE A 27 -16.31 -2.17 5.43
N LEU A 28 -15.60 -3.29 5.51
CA LEU A 28 -16.11 -4.61 5.15
C LEU A 28 -16.92 -5.27 6.27
N ASN A 29 -16.77 -4.83 7.51
CA ASN A 29 -17.37 -5.41 8.71
C ASN A 29 -18.85 -5.04 8.83
N SER A 30 -19.65 -5.65 7.98
CA SER A 30 -21.10 -5.70 8.07
C SER A 30 -21.51 -6.97 8.83
N GLY A 31 -22.60 -6.93 9.57
CA GLY A 31 -23.01 -8.04 10.47
C GLY A 31 -23.34 -9.38 9.77
N ASP A 32 -23.31 -9.42 8.46
CA ASP A 32 -23.57 -10.56 7.58
C ASP A 32 -22.29 -11.19 6.99
N ARG A 33 -21.09 -10.67 7.34
CA ARG A 33 -19.80 -11.15 6.83
C ARG A 33 -18.98 -11.81 7.94
N ASN A 34 -18.47 -13.00 7.65
CA ASN A 34 -17.52 -13.70 8.52
C ASN A 34 -16.09 -13.24 8.17
N ILE A 35 -15.50 -12.42 9.02
CA ILE A 35 -14.15 -11.88 8.85
C ILE A 35 -13.21 -12.53 9.86
N SER A 36 -12.11 -13.11 9.37
CA SER A 36 -11.07 -13.72 10.20
C SER A 36 -9.69 -13.12 9.91
N THR A 37 -8.94 -12.82 10.96
CA THR A 37 -7.59 -12.23 10.83
C THR A 37 -6.55 -13.07 11.56
N ALA A 38 -5.35 -13.20 10.97
CA ALA A 38 -4.15 -13.74 11.59
C ALA A 38 -3.10 -12.65 11.70
N GLU A 39 -2.63 -12.33 12.90
CA GLU A 39 -1.80 -11.16 13.19
C GLU A 39 -0.63 -11.47 14.15
N ASP A 40 0.42 -10.65 14.16
CA ASP A 40 1.63 -10.87 14.97
C ASP A 40 2.12 -9.57 15.66
N PRO A 41 1.47 -9.11 16.75
CA PRO A 41 0.12 -9.41 17.24
C PRO A 41 -0.95 -8.51 16.62
N ALA A 42 -2.23 -8.74 16.98
CA ALA A 42 -3.31 -7.79 16.71
C ALA A 42 -3.06 -6.48 17.48
N GLU A 43 -2.95 -5.36 16.75
CA GLU A 43 -2.67 -4.05 17.34
C GLU A 43 -3.94 -3.37 17.88
N ILE A 44 -5.08 -3.62 17.26
CA ILE A 44 -6.38 -3.02 17.61
C ILE A 44 -7.43 -4.12 17.65
N VAL A 45 -8.19 -4.21 18.72
CA VAL A 45 -9.34 -5.10 18.79
C VAL A 45 -10.52 -4.50 18.04
N VAL A 46 -11.05 -5.21 17.06
CA VAL A 46 -12.20 -4.77 16.25
C VAL A 46 -13.41 -5.66 16.57
N PRO A 47 -14.49 -5.11 17.14
CA PRO A 47 -15.69 -5.90 17.40
C PRO A 47 -16.27 -6.50 16.11
N GLY A 48 -16.75 -7.75 16.19
CA GLY A 48 -17.35 -8.45 15.05
C GLY A 48 -16.35 -9.15 14.11
N ILE A 49 -15.05 -9.10 14.42
CA ILE A 49 -13.99 -9.76 13.66
C ILE A 49 -13.33 -10.84 14.52
N ASN A 50 -13.09 -12.01 13.94
CA ASN A 50 -12.36 -13.10 14.58
C ASN A 50 -10.86 -12.88 14.44
N GLN A 51 -10.22 -12.26 15.44
CA GLN A 51 -8.79 -11.93 15.42
C GLN A 51 -7.97 -13.00 16.15
N VAL A 52 -6.98 -13.57 15.44
CA VAL A 52 -6.08 -14.60 15.97
C VAL A 52 -4.65 -14.07 16.01
N ASN A 53 -4.04 -14.07 17.19
CA ASN A 53 -2.60 -13.83 17.32
C ASN A 53 -1.83 -15.11 16.99
N VAL A 54 -0.94 -15.05 16.00
CA VAL A 54 -0.05 -16.17 15.69
C VAL A 54 0.96 -16.39 16.82
N ASN A 55 1.32 -17.64 17.03
CA ASN A 55 2.35 -18.02 18.01
C ASN A 55 3.19 -19.18 17.45
N PRO A 56 4.26 -18.89 16.72
CA PRO A 56 5.09 -19.92 16.10
C PRO A 56 5.71 -20.91 17.10
N LYS A 57 5.90 -20.51 18.37
CA LYS A 57 6.46 -21.39 19.41
C LYS A 57 5.58 -22.60 19.72
N VAL A 58 4.29 -22.48 19.52
CA VAL A 58 3.32 -23.58 19.71
C VAL A 58 2.77 -24.10 18.38
N GLY A 59 3.41 -23.77 17.26
CA GLY A 59 3.03 -24.22 15.93
C GLY A 59 1.87 -23.43 15.28
N LEU A 60 1.36 -22.37 15.91
CA LEU A 60 0.33 -21.52 15.32
C LEU A 60 0.98 -20.45 14.43
N SER A 61 1.36 -20.84 13.22
CA SER A 61 1.90 -19.95 12.18
C SER A 61 0.77 -19.27 11.38
N PHE A 62 1.12 -18.27 10.54
CA PHE A 62 0.18 -17.69 9.57
C PHE A 62 -0.42 -18.75 8.67
N ALA A 63 0.38 -19.67 8.13
CA ALA A 63 -0.07 -20.76 7.28
C ALA A 63 -1.09 -21.67 7.98
N ASN A 64 -0.82 -22.03 9.25
CA ASN A 64 -1.72 -22.88 10.02
C ASN A 64 -3.03 -22.17 10.39
N ALA A 65 -2.98 -20.89 10.74
CA ALA A 65 -4.17 -20.07 10.98
C ALA A 65 -5.04 -19.99 9.71
N LEU A 66 -4.45 -19.72 8.56
CA LEU A 66 -5.15 -19.68 7.27
C LEU A 66 -5.84 -21.01 6.93
N ARG A 67 -5.15 -22.14 7.13
CA ARG A 67 -5.76 -23.47 6.90
C ARG A 67 -6.97 -23.72 7.81
N ALA A 68 -6.93 -23.20 9.03
CA ALA A 68 -8.06 -23.31 9.96
C ALA A 68 -9.22 -22.41 9.51
N PHE A 69 -8.95 -21.17 9.08
CA PHE A 69 -9.97 -20.25 8.60
C PHE A 69 -10.74 -20.79 7.40
N LEU A 70 -10.06 -21.39 6.42
CA LEU A 70 -10.69 -22.00 5.24
C LEU A 70 -11.71 -23.10 5.55
N ARG A 71 -11.78 -23.56 6.81
CA ARG A 71 -12.78 -24.55 7.29
C ARG A 71 -13.89 -23.92 8.12
N GLN A 72 -13.88 -22.59 8.25
CA GLN A 72 -14.83 -21.83 9.07
C GLN A 72 -15.73 -20.93 8.23
N ASP A 73 -15.77 -21.16 6.92
CA ASP A 73 -16.61 -20.44 5.96
C ASP A 73 -16.43 -18.90 6.05
N PRO A 74 -15.20 -18.38 5.91
CA PRO A 74 -14.95 -16.94 5.98
C PRO A 74 -15.29 -16.26 4.65
N ASP A 75 -15.84 -15.05 4.70
CA ASP A 75 -16.00 -14.19 3.53
C ASP A 75 -14.72 -13.39 3.26
N VAL A 76 -14.09 -12.91 4.35
CA VAL A 76 -12.90 -12.07 4.31
C VAL A 76 -11.82 -12.64 5.22
N ILE A 77 -10.61 -12.75 4.70
CA ILE A 77 -9.44 -13.21 5.45
C ILE A 77 -8.38 -12.10 5.41
N MET A 78 -7.88 -11.69 6.57
CA MET A 78 -6.70 -10.82 6.64
C MET A 78 -5.52 -11.58 7.22
N VAL A 79 -4.40 -11.54 6.51
CA VAL A 79 -3.10 -12.07 6.95
C VAL A 79 -2.19 -10.88 7.20
N GLY A 80 -1.73 -10.70 8.42
CA GLY A 80 -0.93 -9.55 8.82
C GLY A 80 0.23 -9.29 7.86
N GLU A 81 0.93 -10.34 7.45
CA GLU A 81 1.97 -10.27 6.42
C GLU A 81 2.23 -11.63 5.76
N ILE A 82 2.73 -11.59 4.53
CA ILE A 82 3.23 -12.76 3.78
C ILE A 82 4.76 -12.69 3.77
N ARG A 83 5.42 -13.64 4.45
CA ARG A 83 6.89 -13.72 4.55
C ARG A 83 7.48 -14.89 3.77
N ASP A 84 6.70 -15.92 3.50
CA ASP A 84 7.14 -17.19 2.94
C ASP A 84 6.18 -17.72 1.87
N LEU A 85 6.69 -18.66 1.07
CA LEU A 85 5.93 -19.27 -0.02
C LEU A 85 4.70 -20.02 0.47
N GLU A 86 4.80 -20.74 1.59
CA GLU A 86 3.70 -21.54 2.12
C GLU A 86 2.49 -20.66 2.45
N THR A 87 2.71 -19.56 3.17
CA THR A 87 1.66 -18.58 3.49
C THR A 87 1.09 -17.94 2.22
N ALA A 88 1.96 -17.58 1.25
CA ALA A 88 1.54 -17.01 -0.02
C ALA A 88 0.63 -17.95 -0.82
N GLU A 89 0.99 -19.22 -0.94
CA GLU A 89 0.21 -20.22 -1.68
C GLU A 89 -1.18 -20.45 -1.08
N ILE A 90 -1.29 -20.52 0.26
CA ILE A 90 -2.57 -20.70 0.92
C ILE A 90 -3.44 -19.45 0.75
N ALA A 91 -2.87 -18.27 0.89
CA ALA A 91 -3.57 -17.00 0.71
C ALA A 91 -4.09 -16.83 -0.73
N ILE A 92 -3.28 -17.18 -1.72
CA ILE A 92 -3.66 -17.19 -3.14
C ILE A 92 -4.79 -18.19 -3.40
N LYS A 93 -4.66 -19.41 -2.87
CA LYS A 93 -5.71 -20.42 -3.02
C LYS A 93 -7.04 -19.95 -2.41
N ALA A 94 -7.00 -19.29 -1.26
CA ALA A 94 -8.18 -18.68 -0.67
C ALA A 94 -8.81 -17.64 -1.63
N ALA A 95 -7.99 -16.74 -2.18
CA ALA A 95 -8.44 -15.73 -3.14
C ALA A 95 -9.05 -16.33 -4.42
N GLN A 96 -8.53 -17.47 -4.90
CA GLN A 96 -9.03 -18.19 -6.07
C GLN A 96 -10.33 -18.96 -5.79
N THR A 97 -10.60 -19.31 -4.53
CA THR A 97 -11.78 -20.10 -4.12
C THR A 97 -12.92 -19.26 -3.57
N GLY A 98 -12.94 -17.96 -3.83
CA GLY A 98 -14.10 -17.11 -3.55
C GLY A 98 -13.96 -16.19 -2.34
N HIS A 99 -12.79 -16.17 -1.67
CA HIS A 99 -12.58 -15.32 -0.48
C HIS A 99 -11.91 -14.00 -0.87
N LEU A 100 -12.24 -12.92 -0.16
CA LEU A 100 -11.48 -11.68 -0.23
C LEU A 100 -10.32 -11.75 0.76
N VAL A 101 -9.09 -11.72 0.25
CA VAL A 101 -7.88 -11.82 1.05
C VAL A 101 -7.18 -10.47 1.12
N LEU A 102 -6.92 -9.98 2.33
CA LEU A 102 -6.14 -8.78 2.60
C LEU A 102 -4.80 -9.17 3.22
N SER A 103 -3.69 -8.61 2.75
CA SER A 103 -2.39 -8.87 3.38
C SER A 103 -1.38 -7.74 3.16
N THR A 104 -0.20 -7.87 3.79
CA THR A 104 0.91 -6.95 3.56
C THR A 104 2.15 -7.66 3.03
N LEU A 105 2.96 -6.87 2.33
CA LEU A 105 4.32 -7.21 1.93
C LEU A 105 5.24 -6.02 2.21
N HIS A 106 6.54 -6.29 2.36
CA HIS A 106 7.56 -5.25 2.52
C HIS A 106 8.28 -5.04 1.20
N THR A 107 7.76 -4.15 0.36
CA THR A 107 8.35 -3.70 -0.90
C THR A 107 8.26 -2.19 -1.03
N ASN A 108 9.06 -1.59 -1.89
CA ASN A 108 9.16 -0.14 -2.02
C ASN A 108 7.98 0.48 -2.79
N ASP A 109 7.45 -0.22 -3.77
CA ASP A 109 6.34 0.22 -4.62
C ASP A 109 5.42 -0.96 -5.02
N ALA A 110 4.35 -0.67 -5.75
CA ALA A 110 3.38 -1.66 -6.16
C ALA A 110 3.93 -2.63 -7.24
N PRO A 111 4.66 -2.20 -8.29
CA PRO A 111 5.28 -3.11 -9.26
C PRO A 111 6.24 -4.12 -8.62
N GLN A 112 7.10 -3.69 -7.69
CA GLN A 112 8.03 -4.58 -6.98
C GLN A 112 7.32 -5.64 -6.14
N THR A 113 6.09 -5.38 -5.72
CA THR A 113 5.30 -6.36 -4.95
C THR A 113 5.02 -7.62 -5.78
N LEU A 114 4.64 -7.47 -7.05
CA LEU A 114 4.39 -8.59 -7.95
C LEU A 114 5.68 -9.39 -8.21
N THR A 115 6.78 -8.70 -8.52
CA THR A 115 8.09 -9.33 -8.70
C THR A 115 8.56 -10.03 -7.42
N ARG A 116 8.31 -9.46 -6.24
CA ARG A 116 8.63 -10.08 -4.95
C ARG A 116 7.90 -11.41 -4.77
N MET A 117 6.63 -11.49 -5.12
CA MET A 117 5.86 -12.75 -5.05
C MET A 117 6.44 -13.81 -6.00
N VAL A 118 6.82 -13.43 -7.23
CA VAL A 118 7.51 -14.33 -8.18
C VAL A 118 8.83 -14.84 -7.56
N ASN A 119 9.63 -13.94 -7.00
CA ASN A 119 10.91 -14.29 -6.36
C ASN A 119 10.76 -15.16 -5.11
N MET A 120 9.62 -15.13 -4.44
CA MET A 120 9.27 -16.06 -3.36
C MET A 120 8.93 -17.45 -3.86
N GLY A 121 8.80 -17.66 -5.17
CA GLY A 121 8.46 -18.94 -5.80
C GLY A 121 6.98 -19.08 -6.16
N VAL A 122 6.16 -18.04 -5.99
CA VAL A 122 4.75 -18.10 -6.40
C VAL A 122 4.66 -18.16 -7.91
N PRO A 123 3.96 -19.13 -8.50
CA PRO A 123 3.76 -19.22 -9.95
C PRO A 123 3.09 -17.96 -10.52
N ALA A 124 3.63 -17.46 -11.63
CA ALA A 124 3.18 -16.21 -12.26
C ALA A 124 1.67 -16.20 -12.57
N TYR A 125 1.12 -17.33 -13.06
CA TYR A 125 -0.31 -17.45 -13.35
C TYR A 125 -1.21 -17.36 -12.11
N ASN A 126 -0.71 -17.81 -10.96
CA ASN A 126 -1.42 -17.67 -9.69
C ASN A 126 -1.48 -16.20 -9.24
N ILE A 127 -0.39 -15.46 -9.40
CA ILE A 127 -0.35 -14.02 -9.09
C ILE A 127 -1.34 -13.27 -10.00
N ALA A 128 -1.23 -13.48 -11.32
CA ALA A 128 -2.06 -12.80 -12.32
C ALA A 128 -3.57 -13.06 -12.14
N SER A 129 -3.95 -14.27 -11.68
CA SER A 129 -5.36 -14.62 -11.47
C SER A 129 -5.94 -14.22 -10.12
N SER A 130 -5.10 -13.97 -9.11
CA SER A 130 -5.55 -13.76 -7.73
C SER A 130 -5.38 -12.34 -7.24
N VAL A 131 -4.25 -11.69 -7.56
CA VAL A 131 -3.96 -10.34 -7.07
C VAL A 131 -4.77 -9.32 -7.87
N SER A 132 -5.67 -8.63 -7.18
CA SER A 132 -6.57 -7.66 -7.81
C SER A 132 -6.10 -6.23 -7.64
N LEU A 133 -5.49 -5.90 -6.50
CA LEU A 133 -5.12 -4.53 -6.14
C LEU A 133 -3.87 -4.54 -5.27
N ILE A 134 -2.97 -3.61 -5.54
CA ILE A 134 -1.81 -3.35 -4.70
C ILE A 134 -1.81 -1.86 -4.32
N ILE A 135 -1.67 -1.59 -3.02
CA ILE A 135 -1.59 -0.25 -2.47
C ILE A 135 -0.21 -0.07 -1.85
N ALA A 136 0.71 0.55 -2.56
CA ALA A 136 1.98 0.96 -1.96
C ALA A 136 1.79 2.26 -1.18
N GLN A 137 2.40 2.33 -0.01
CA GLN A 137 2.13 3.40 0.96
C GLN A 137 3.39 3.92 1.64
N ARG A 138 3.45 5.25 1.79
CA ARG A 138 4.42 5.99 2.59
C ARG A 138 3.69 6.99 3.49
N LEU A 139 4.31 7.39 4.58
CA LEU A 139 3.84 8.51 5.41
C LEU A 139 4.81 9.68 5.29
N ALA A 140 4.27 10.84 4.94
CA ALA A 140 4.96 12.13 4.96
C ALA A 140 4.46 12.99 6.13
N ARG A 141 5.33 13.84 6.66
CA ARG A 141 4.94 14.83 7.68
C ARG A 141 4.12 15.93 7.01
N ARG A 142 3.08 16.38 7.68
CA ARG A 142 2.25 17.52 7.22
C ARG A 142 2.88 18.82 7.67
N LEU A 143 2.92 19.80 6.78
CA LEU A 143 3.30 21.16 7.14
C LEU A 143 2.39 21.72 8.22
N CYS A 144 2.98 22.43 9.16
CA CYS A 144 2.24 23.19 10.17
C CYS A 144 1.54 24.37 9.51
N ASN A 145 0.22 24.45 9.62
CA ASN A 145 -0.56 25.52 9.01
C ASN A 145 -0.23 26.91 9.58
N ASN A 146 0.29 26.99 10.82
CA ASN A 146 0.58 28.26 11.48
C ASN A 146 1.89 28.90 11.04
N CYS A 147 2.88 28.08 10.62
CA CYS A 147 4.21 28.61 10.36
C CYS A 147 4.77 28.26 8.98
N ARG A 148 4.05 27.49 8.15
CA ARG A 148 4.50 27.24 6.77
C ARG A 148 4.56 28.56 6.00
N THR A 149 5.59 28.74 5.21
CA THR A 149 5.77 29.95 4.37
C THR A 149 5.89 29.53 2.89
N PRO A 150 5.44 30.38 1.96
CA PRO A 150 5.70 30.15 0.56
C PRO A 150 7.21 30.05 0.30
N GLU A 151 7.57 29.16 -0.60
CA GLU A 151 8.92 28.96 -1.10
C GLU A 151 8.94 29.25 -2.58
N ASN A 152 9.86 30.11 -3.02
CA ASN A 152 10.02 30.43 -4.42
C ASN A 152 11.07 29.50 -5.02
N ILE A 153 10.63 28.49 -5.76
CA ILE A 153 11.48 27.53 -6.46
C ILE A 153 11.32 27.79 -7.96
N PRO A 154 12.43 27.95 -8.73
CA PRO A 154 12.37 28.14 -10.16
C PRO A 154 11.65 26.96 -10.87
N ASP A 155 10.85 27.25 -11.89
CA ASP A 155 10.11 26.23 -12.66
C ASP A 155 11.03 25.14 -13.22
N GLU A 156 12.24 25.50 -13.63
CA GLU A 156 13.22 24.53 -14.13
C GLU A 156 13.60 23.49 -13.05
N GLU A 157 13.75 23.92 -11.81
CA GLU A 157 14.02 23.03 -10.69
C GLU A 157 12.81 22.16 -10.37
N LEU A 158 11.61 22.72 -10.40
CA LEU A 158 10.36 21.97 -10.23
C LEU A 158 10.20 20.89 -11.31
N ARG A 159 10.53 21.20 -12.58
CA ARG A 159 10.54 20.19 -13.65
C ARG A 159 11.52 19.05 -13.37
N ARG A 160 12.70 19.35 -12.89
CA ARG A 160 13.70 18.33 -12.49
C ARG A 160 13.19 17.45 -11.33
N GLU A 161 12.37 18.00 -10.46
CA GLU A 161 11.72 17.27 -9.37
C GLU A 161 10.52 16.43 -9.82
N GLY A 162 10.06 16.57 -11.08
CA GLY A 162 9.01 15.77 -11.69
C GLY A 162 7.64 16.43 -11.74
N PHE A 163 7.56 17.75 -11.54
CA PHE A 163 6.33 18.49 -11.83
C PHE A 163 6.11 18.60 -13.33
N THR A 164 4.88 18.44 -13.76
CA THR A 164 4.48 18.53 -15.18
C THR A 164 4.19 19.98 -15.57
N GLU A 165 4.12 20.26 -16.88
CA GLU A 165 3.73 21.59 -17.37
C GLU A 165 2.33 22.00 -16.87
N ASP A 166 1.41 21.06 -16.78
CA ASP A 166 0.07 21.31 -16.23
C ASP A 166 0.12 21.71 -14.75
N ASP A 167 1.04 21.13 -13.96
CA ASP A 167 1.23 21.51 -12.56
C ASP A 167 1.75 22.96 -12.44
N LEU A 168 2.56 23.41 -13.39
CA LEU A 168 3.21 24.72 -13.37
C LEU A 168 2.36 25.82 -14.01
N ALA A 169 1.39 25.46 -14.86
CA ALA A 169 0.57 26.43 -15.61
C ALA A 169 -0.18 27.43 -14.72
N GLY A 170 -0.50 27.05 -13.47
CA GLY A 170 -1.18 27.89 -12.48
C GLY A 170 -0.26 28.65 -11.53
N SER A 171 1.06 28.67 -11.73
CA SER A 171 2.05 29.22 -10.80
C SER A 171 1.80 28.73 -9.36
N PRO A 172 1.96 27.44 -9.08
CA PRO A 172 1.55 26.82 -7.82
C PRO A 172 2.33 27.40 -6.64
N LYS A 173 1.62 27.63 -5.53
CA LYS A 173 2.25 28.03 -4.27
C LYS A 173 2.82 26.81 -3.55
N ILE A 174 4.13 26.65 -3.60
CA ILE A 174 4.85 25.65 -2.83
C ILE A 174 5.21 26.21 -1.47
N PHE A 175 5.17 25.39 -0.44
CA PHE A 175 5.42 25.80 0.94
C PHE A 175 6.57 25.00 1.55
N LYS A 176 7.36 25.70 2.39
CA LYS A 176 8.40 25.08 3.22
C LYS A 176 8.05 25.09 4.70
N ALA A 177 8.69 24.17 5.43
CA ALA A 177 8.63 24.10 6.88
C ALA A 177 9.50 25.21 7.50
N VAL A 178 9.00 25.84 8.58
CA VAL A 178 9.76 26.86 9.33
C VAL A 178 9.96 26.42 10.77
N GLY A 179 8.88 26.29 11.53
CA GLY A 179 8.89 25.96 12.96
C GLY A 179 8.21 27.01 13.80
N CYS A 180 7.47 26.57 14.81
CA CYS A 180 6.84 27.41 15.84
C CYS A 180 6.57 26.56 17.10
N ASP A 181 6.05 27.19 18.14
CA ASP A 181 5.69 26.58 19.42
C ASP A 181 4.59 25.49 19.33
N GLN A 182 3.84 25.46 18.22
CA GLN A 182 2.72 24.53 18.02
C GLN A 182 3.09 23.31 17.18
N CYS A 183 4.36 23.13 16.77
CA CYS A 183 4.78 22.07 15.86
C CYS A 183 6.21 21.60 16.16
N THR A 184 6.61 20.52 15.50
CA THR A 184 7.98 20.01 15.56
C THR A 184 8.68 20.28 14.23
N ASN A 185 9.66 21.19 14.23
CA ASN A 185 10.46 21.56 13.04
C ASN A 185 9.59 21.91 11.81
N GLY A 186 8.49 22.66 12.01
CA GLY A 186 7.60 23.08 10.94
C GLY A 186 6.56 22.05 10.51
N TYR A 187 6.48 20.88 11.16
CA TYR A 187 5.54 19.83 10.83
C TYR A 187 4.61 19.46 11.98
N LYS A 188 3.36 19.14 11.67
CA LYS A 188 2.35 18.70 12.63
C LYS A 188 1.44 17.62 12.02
N GLY A 189 1.55 16.39 12.50
CA GLY A 189 0.81 15.24 11.99
C GLY A 189 1.44 14.63 10.73
N ARG A 190 0.76 13.66 10.15
CA ARG A 190 1.22 12.88 8.98
C ARG A 190 0.14 12.80 7.93
N VAL A 191 0.52 12.53 6.69
CA VAL A 191 -0.36 12.29 5.55
C VAL A 191 0.14 11.07 4.78
N GLY A 192 -0.79 10.23 4.33
CA GLY A 192 -0.48 9.09 3.47
C GLY A 192 -0.19 9.54 2.04
N ILE A 193 0.82 8.90 1.46
CA ILE A 193 1.13 8.94 0.03
C ILE A 193 0.90 7.54 -0.48
N TYR A 194 0.13 7.41 -1.55
CA TYR A 194 -0.34 6.13 -2.05
C TYR A 194 -0.06 5.97 -3.54
N GLN A 195 0.36 4.78 -3.92
CA GLN A 195 0.25 4.27 -5.28
C GLN A 195 -0.81 3.18 -5.25
N VAL A 196 -1.93 3.40 -5.91
CA VAL A 196 -3.04 2.45 -5.98
C VAL A 196 -3.04 1.83 -7.36
N MET A 197 -2.63 0.57 -7.45
CA MET A 197 -2.42 -0.15 -8.71
C MET A 197 -3.37 -1.34 -8.78
N GLU A 198 -4.41 -1.22 -9.60
CA GLU A 198 -5.19 -2.40 -10.01
C GLU A 198 -4.32 -3.26 -10.93
N VAL A 199 -4.34 -4.56 -10.72
CA VAL A 199 -3.61 -5.50 -11.57
C VAL A 199 -4.46 -5.78 -12.79
N SER A 200 -4.12 -5.12 -13.92
CA SER A 200 -4.80 -5.28 -15.20
C SER A 200 -4.41 -6.59 -15.89
N GLU A 201 -5.20 -7.00 -16.89
CA GLU A 201 -4.84 -8.16 -17.74
C GLU A 201 -3.50 -7.96 -18.44
N ALA A 202 -3.18 -6.71 -18.84
CA ALA A 202 -1.90 -6.41 -19.48
C ALA A 202 -0.73 -6.62 -18.52
N MET A 203 -0.86 -6.18 -17.25
CA MET A 203 0.14 -6.45 -16.20
C MET A 203 0.25 -7.95 -15.92
N GLY A 204 -0.87 -8.67 -15.89
CA GLY A 204 -0.89 -10.13 -15.74
C GLY A 204 -0.11 -10.84 -16.85
N ARG A 205 -0.24 -10.42 -18.11
CA ARG A 205 0.53 -10.96 -19.25
C ARG A 205 2.03 -10.69 -19.07
N ILE A 206 2.42 -9.49 -18.70
CA ILE A 206 3.82 -9.13 -18.43
C ILE A 206 4.43 -10.07 -17.40
N ILE A 207 3.72 -10.33 -16.29
CA ILE A 207 4.19 -11.25 -15.24
C ILE A 207 4.33 -12.67 -15.78
N MET A 208 3.36 -13.17 -16.54
CA MET A 208 3.38 -14.52 -17.13
C MET A 208 4.49 -14.70 -18.16
N GLU A 209 4.88 -13.64 -18.86
CA GLU A 209 5.97 -13.61 -19.84
C GLU A 209 7.35 -13.43 -19.18
N GLY A 210 7.41 -13.33 -17.85
CA GLY A 210 8.66 -13.15 -17.09
C GLY A 210 9.17 -11.71 -17.05
N GLY A 211 8.29 -10.74 -17.30
CA GLY A 211 8.61 -9.31 -17.18
C GLY A 211 8.96 -8.91 -15.76
N ASN A 212 9.69 -7.84 -15.62
CA ASN A 212 10.22 -7.32 -14.36
C ASN A 212 9.39 -6.13 -13.81
N ALA A 213 9.79 -5.61 -12.65
CA ALA A 213 9.10 -4.48 -12.01
C ALA A 213 9.08 -3.21 -12.87
N MET A 214 10.08 -2.99 -13.73
CA MET A 214 10.12 -1.81 -14.62
C MET A 214 9.08 -1.93 -15.73
N ASP A 215 8.93 -3.13 -16.31
CA ASP A 215 7.92 -3.40 -17.33
C ASP A 215 6.50 -3.17 -16.79
N ILE A 216 6.26 -3.60 -15.54
CA ILE A 216 4.98 -3.39 -14.85
C ILE A 216 4.77 -1.90 -14.53
N ALA A 217 5.82 -1.19 -14.09
CA ALA A 217 5.75 0.25 -13.82
C ALA A 217 5.46 1.06 -15.09
N ASP A 218 6.05 0.68 -16.23
CA ASP A 218 5.78 1.29 -17.52
C ASP A 218 4.33 1.06 -17.97
N GLN A 219 3.80 -0.14 -17.74
CA GLN A 219 2.40 -0.45 -18.01
C GLN A 219 1.46 0.34 -17.09
N ALA A 220 1.77 0.42 -15.78
CA ALA A 220 1.00 1.22 -14.82
C ALA A 220 0.94 2.69 -15.24
N ARG A 221 2.06 3.24 -15.71
CA ARG A 221 2.14 4.62 -16.21
C ARG A 221 1.29 4.84 -17.47
N LYS A 222 1.29 3.87 -18.42
CA LYS A 222 0.41 3.90 -19.61
C LYS A 222 -1.08 3.85 -19.23
N GLU A 223 -1.42 3.20 -18.14
CA GLU A 223 -2.79 3.11 -17.61
C GLU A 223 -3.18 4.32 -16.73
N GLY A 224 -2.28 5.32 -16.59
CA GLY A 224 -2.53 6.55 -15.84
C GLY A 224 -2.44 6.38 -14.33
N ILE A 225 -1.81 5.32 -13.84
CA ILE A 225 -1.61 5.07 -12.41
C ILE A 225 -0.43 5.92 -11.91
N ASP A 226 -0.70 6.82 -10.98
CA ASP A 226 0.34 7.61 -10.32
C ASP A 226 1.26 6.71 -9.49
N ASP A 227 2.56 6.92 -9.59
CA ASP A 227 3.51 6.34 -8.65
C ASP A 227 3.52 7.10 -7.30
N LEU A 228 4.27 6.60 -6.32
CA LEU A 228 4.37 7.22 -5.01
C LEU A 228 4.91 8.65 -5.08
N ARG A 229 5.88 8.91 -5.97
CA ARG A 229 6.45 10.25 -6.12
C ARG A 229 5.42 11.22 -6.69
N ARG A 230 4.72 10.85 -7.76
CA ARG A 230 3.66 11.67 -8.36
C ARG A 230 2.54 11.98 -7.35
N SER A 231 2.12 10.97 -6.60
CA SER A 231 1.15 11.14 -5.49
C SER A 231 1.65 12.13 -4.44
N GLY A 232 2.94 12.06 -4.10
CA GLY A 232 3.60 13.00 -3.18
C GLY A 232 3.63 14.43 -3.72
N LEU A 233 4.03 14.62 -4.98
CA LEU A 233 4.08 15.94 -5.62
C LEU A 233 2.69 16.61 -5.67
N LYS A 234 1.63 15.86 -5.89
CA LYS A 234 0.24 16.36 -5.77
C LYS A 234 -0.07 16.88 -4.36
N LYS A 235 0.51 16.28 -3.29
CA LYS A 235 0.37 16.79 -1.91
C LYS A 235 1.19 18.06 -1.67
N VAL A 236 2.32 18.23 -2.36
CA VAL A 236 3.09 19.48 -2.34
C VAL A 236 2.29 20.60 -2.99
N LEU A 237 1.72 20.39 -4.17
CA LEU A 237 0.85 21.34 -4.86
C LEU A 237 -0.34 21.78 -4.00
N ALA A 238 -0.93 20.84 -3.26
CA ALA A 238 -2.00 21.12 -2.31
C ALA A 238 -1.54 21.83 -1.02
N GLY A 239 -0.23 22.11 -0.87
CA GLY A 239 0.33 22.74 0.31
C GLY A 239 0.27 21.90 1.59
N VAL A 240 0.05 20.59 1.47
CA VAL A 240 -0.10 19.67 2.62
C VAL A 240 1.25 19.30 3.22
N THR A 241 2.27 19.15 2.38
CA THR A 241 3.64 18.79 2.77
C THR A 241 4.66 19.61 1.94
N SER A 242 5.94 19.52 2.28
CA SER A 242 7.00 20.19 1.55
C SER A 242 7.63 19.30 0.48
N LEU A 243 8.31 19.90 -0.50
CA LEU A 243 9.08 19.17 -1.50
C LEU A 243 10.25 18.40 -0.84
N GLU A 244 10.91 19.02 0.14
CA GLU A 244 11.96 18.38 0.94
C GLU A 244 11.48 17.06 1.57
N GLU A 245 10.29 17.08 2.16
CA GLU A 245 9.73 15.89 2.80
C GLU A 245 9.38 14.80 1.77
N ILE A 246 8.84 15.17 0.62
CA ILE A 246 8.59 14.22 -0.47
C ILE A 246 9.90 13.63 -1.00
N ASN A 247 10.93 14.43 -1.15
CA ASN A 247 12.26 13.95 -1.52
C ASN A 247 12.78 12.92 -0.49
N ARG A 248 12.62 13.19 0.80
CA ARG A 248 13.03 12.29 1.88
C ARG A 248 12.31 10.93 1.84
N VAL A 249 11.04 10.88 1.44
CA VAL A 249 10.24 9.65 1.53
C VAL A 249 10.05 8.92 0.20
N THR A 250 10.43 9.53 -0.93
CA THR A 250 10.23 8.96 -2.28
C THR A 250 11.47 8.90 -3.15
N LYS A 251 12.59 9.57 -2.78
CA LYS A 251 13.89 9.35 -3.40
C LYS A 251 14.61 8.25 -2.60
N ASP A 252 14.90 7.15 -3.25
CA ASP A 252 15.76 6.07 -2.75
C ASP A 252 17.23 6.49 -2.87
#